data_8c47ebd596647ae0354ba8a6e9d7d659
#
_entry.id   8c47ebd596647ae0354ba8a6e9d7d659
#
_cell.length_a   1.000
_cell.length_b   1.000
_cell.length_c   1.000
_cell.angle_alpha   90.00
_cell.angle_beta   90.00
_cell.angle_gamma   90.00
#
_symmetry.space_group_name_H-M   'P 1'
#
loop_
_entity.id
_entity.type
_entity.pdbx_description
1 polymer ?
#
loop_
_entity_poly.entity_id
_entity_poly.type
_entity_poly.pdbx_seq_one_letter_code
_entity_poly.pdbx_strand_id
1 'polypeptide(L)'
;RALPGDRIEVEPGLYKETVFIDKDGIELSGIVRGGQWPVLDGENKLNDGVLVSGHGVTIERLWVKRYKGNGIMTQGSNNYRIAYNVVEGPCFYAIFPQFGKNGLVTHNVAFGSEDAAIYVGMSDNVDVVHNQTYASIIGIESENSHDILIENNYVHDNVVGIATTMLPALPVKSSDRIIIRNNIVARNNMKNTAPPGAITAGAPPGLGILVLGTDHTTVEGNLIRDNDGVGVMVSETNFLVTTPDDRMDPFPDSTQVLRNVFLNNGSNPQGTLRDLLDIAGVERGVDVLATGKGRDHCIADRLALTTLGTRNFADCAPGTTSAAVASMQTAKPVVATPYTADQKGRLTYLAVCTGCHTYNSKLVAPPPVVIKALYGQAEQRLPDHTPKPLRPRPDYPEMPSQDYLPDDVRLAVARYILNELSH
;
A
#
# COMPACT_ATOMS: atom_id res chain seq x y z
N ARG A 1 29.31 -5.92 -7.84
CA ARG A 1 28.85 -4.67 -7.18
C ARG A 1 28.59 -3.65 -8.28
N ALA A 2 27.36 -3.15 -8.37
CA ALA A 2 26.96 -2.15 -9.35
C ALA A 2 27.47 -0.75 -8.95
N LEU A 3 27.69 0.09 -9.96
CA LEU A 3 27.94 1.52 -9.82
C LEU A 3 26.63 2.29 -10.11
N PRO A 4 26.49 3.55 -9.63
CA PRO A 4 25.35 4.38 -10.00
C PRO A 4 25.20 4.47 -11.53
N GLY A 5 23.97 4.31 -12.02
CA GLY A 5 23.63 4.36 -13.43
C GLY A 5 23.86 3.04 -14.20
N ASP A 6 24.30 1.99 -13.55
CA ASP A 6 24.48 0.69 -14.21
C ASP A 6 23.14 0.06 -14.59
N ARG A 7 23.13 -0.62 -15.74
CA ARG A 7 22.08 -1.53 -16.16
C ARG A 7 22.48 -2.98 -15.86
N ILE A 8 21.63 -3.67 -15.11
CA ILE A 8 21.81 -5.06 -14.72
C ILE A 8 20.77 -5.90 -15.45
N GLU A 9 21.20 -6.74 -16.37
CA GLU A 9 20.34 -7.68 -17.07
C GLU A 9 20.33 -9.03 -16.34
N VAL A 10 19.13 -9.50 -15.99
CA VAL A 10 18.94 -10.77 -15.27
C VAL A 10 18.47 -11.82 -16.27
N GLU A 11 19.29 -12.84 -16.52
CA GLU A 11 18.94 -13.95 -17.41
C GLU A 11 17.81 -14.81 -16.84
N PRO A 12 17.06 -15.53 -17.69
CA PRO A 12 16.08 -16.50 -17.21
C PRO A 12 16.70 -17.54 -16.27
N GLY A 13 16.10 -17.76 -15.12
CA GLY A 13 16.61 -18.67 -14.11
C GLY A 13 15.88 -18.54 -12.78
N LEU A 14 16.23 -19.36 -11.82
CA LEU A 14 15.71 -19.33 -10.46
C LEU A 14 16.78 -18.80 -9.50
N TYR A 15 16.50 -17.68 -8.87
CA TYR A 15 17.35 -16.95 -7.94
C TYR A 15 16.72 -16.98 -6.55
N LYS A 16 17.46 -17.49 -5.55
CA LYS A 16 17.01 -17.62 -4.16
C LYS A 16 17.73 -16.61 -3.28
N GLU A 17 17.46 -15.35 -3.50
CA GLU A 17 18.15 -14.24 -2.86
C GLU A 17 17.25 -13.01 -2.72
N THR A 18 17.65 -12.07 -1.87
CA THR A 18 17.11 -10.72 -1.78
C THR A 18 18.03 -9.78 -2.57
N VAL A 19 17.45 -8.94 -3.41
CA VAL A 19 18.19 -7.91 -4.17
C VAL A 19 18.07 -6.59 -3.42
N PHE A 20 19.19 -6.00 -3.02
CA PHE A 20 19.24 -4.68 -2.41
C PHE A 20 19.89 -3.66 -3.34
N ILE A 21 19.18 -2.57 -3.66
CA ILE A 21 19.61 -1.50 -4.56
C ILE A 21 19.71 -0.19 -3.77
N ASP A 22 20.92 0.19 -3.40
CA ASP A 22 21.23 1.42 -2.66
C ASP A 22 21.91 2.51 -3.53
N LYS A 23 22.06 2.25 -4.82
CA LYS A 23 22.70 3.17 -5.78
C LYS A 23 21.65 3.83 -6.67
N ASP A 24 21.91 5.10 -7.02
CA ASP A 24 21.03 5.86 -7.89
C ASP A 24 21.13 5.39 -9.35
N GLY A 25 20.02 5.51 -10.08
CA GLY A 25 19.96 5.28 -11.52
C GLY A 25 20.14 3.83 -11.95
N ILE A 26 20.05 2.86 -11.05
CA ILE A 26 20.14 1.45 -11.41
C ILE A 26 18.93 1.02 -12.23
N GLU A 27 19.18 0.34 -13.33
CA GLU A 27 18.16 -0.38 -14.10
C GLU A 27 18.34 -1.90 -13.87
N LEU A 28 17.43 -2.51 -13.13
CA LEU A 28 17.35 -3.97 -12.95
C LEU A 28 16.29 -4.51 -13.90
N SER A 29 16.73 -5.18 -14.97
CA SER A 29 15.89 -5.58 -16.09
C SER A 29 15.98 -7.07 -16.35
N GLY A 30 14.85 -7.78 -16.22
CA GLY A 30 14.78 -9.19 -16.56
C GLY A 30 14.74 -9.44 -18.05
N ILE A 31 15.43 -10.48 -18.50
CA ILE A 31 15.36 -10.99 -19.87
C ILE A 31 14.34 -12.13 -19.88
N VAL A 32 13.28 -11.99 -20.68
CA VAL A 32 12.29 -13.05 -20.88
C VAL A 32 12.50 -13.67 -22.24
N ARG A 33 12.80 -14.99 -22.28
CA ARG A 33 13.03 -15.72 -23.52
C ARG A 33 12.15 -16.96 -23.60
N GLY A 34 11.34 -17.07 -24.63
CA GLY A 34 10.48 -18.26 -24.85
C GLY A 34 9.53 -18.55 -23.68
N GLY A 35 9.07 -17.52 -22.97
CA GLY A 35 8.22 -17.65 -21.78
C GLY A 35 8.99 -17.98 -20.48
N GLN A 36 10.30 -18.10 -20.53
CA GLN A 36 11.14 -18.26 -19.33
C GLN A 36 11.50 -16.91 -18.73
N TRP A 37 11.28 -16.76 -17.44
CA TRP A 37 11.51 -15.55 -16.65
C TRP A 37 12.70 -15.67 -15.73
N PRO A 38 13.37 -14.56 -15.39
CA PRO A 38 14.15 -14.50 -14.17
C PRO A 38 13.19 -14.51 -12.98
N VAL A 39 13.27 -15.54 -12.14
CA VAL A 39 12.40 -15.77 -11.00
C VAL A 39 13.20 -15.55 -9.72
N LEU A 40 12.85 -14.52 -8.97
CA LEU A 40 13.30 -14.33 -7.59
C LEU A 40 12.33 -15.08 -6.67
N ASP A 41 12.83 -16.07 -5.92
CA ASP A 41 12.01 -16.96 -5.10
C ASP A 41 12.51 -16.98 -3.65
N GLY A 42 11.74 -16.36 -2.76
CA GLY A 42 12.05 -16.31 -1.32
C GLY A 42 11.83 -17.62 -0.57
N GLU A 43 11.28 -18.67 -1.21
CA GLU A 43 10.99 -19.99 -0.61
C GLU A 43 10.18 -19.92 0.69
N ASN A 44 9.43 -18.83 0.93
CA ASN A 44 8.79 -18.51 2.21
C ASN A 44 9.79 -18.43 3.39
N LYS A 45 11.04 -18.07 3.12
CA LYS A 45 12.10 -17.92 4.11
C LYS A 45 12.70 -16.53 4.15
N LEU A 46 12.96 -15.95 2.97
CA LEU A 46 13.54 -14.60 2.82
C LEU A 46 12.47 -13.53 3.08
N ASN A 47 12.91 -12.36 3.55
CA ASN A 47 11.99 -11.28 3.92
C ASN A 47 11.46 -10.55 2.68
N ASP A 48 12.31 -9.84 1.96
CA ASP A 48 11.92 -9.02 0.81
C ASP A 48 12.57 -9.53 -0.47
N GLY A 49 11.89 -9.39 -1.61
CA GLY A 49 12.43 -9.80 -2.91
C GLY A 49 13.41 -8.77 -3.47
N VAL A 50 12.94 -7.56 -3.71
CA VAL A 50 13.75 -6.42 -4.14
C VAL A 50 13.50 -5.25 -3.21
N LEU A 51 14.55 -4.75 -2.55
CA LEU A 51 14.50 -3.58 -1.70
C LEU A 51 15.33 -2.45 -2.32
N VAL A 52 14.72 -1.28 -2.49
CA VAL A 52 15.34 -0.13 -3.16
C VAL A 52 15.38 1.07 -2.24
N SER A 53 16.57 1.66 -2.09
CA SER A 53 16.75 2.98 -1.45
C SER A 53 17.45 4.01 -2.36
N GLY A 54 17.96 3.58 -3.52
CA GLY A 54 18.49 4.48 -4.54
C GLY A 54 17.39 5.26 -5.27
N HIS A 55 17.73 6.39 -5.86
CA HIS A 55 16.83 7.24 -6.64
C HIS A 55 16.95 6.93 -8.15
N GLY A 56 15.90 7.21 -8.92
CA GLY A 56 15.91 7.01 -10.37
C GLY A 56 16.02 5.54 -10.79
N VAL A 57 15.62 4.62 -9.94
CA VAL A 57 15.76 3.17 -10.17
C VAL A 57 14.62 2.65 -11.03
N THR A 58 14.94 1.78 -11.97
CA THR A 58 13.97 1.01 -12.75
C THR A 58 14.06 -0.47 -12.41
N ILE A 59 12.90 -1.10 -12.15
CA ILE A 59 12.78 -2.54 -11.92
C ILE A 59 11.75 -3.09 -12.89
N GLU A 60 12.16 -4.00 -13.75
CA GLU A 60 11.24 -4.51 -14.76
C GLU A 60 11.48 -5.96 -15.17
N ARG A 61 10.41 -6.62 -15.63
CA ARG A 61 10.42 -7.97 -16.20
C ARG A 61 10.98 -9.05 -15.27
N LEU A 62 10.68 -8.96 -13.98
CA LEU A 62 11.00 -9.98 -12.98
C LEU A 62 9.74 -10.72 -12.56
N TRP A 63 9.88 -11.99 -12.22
CA TRP A 63 8.88 -12.73 -11.47
C TRP A 63 9.37 -12.90 -10.03
N VAL A 64 8.74 -12.20 -9.11
CA VAL A 64 9.11 -12.17 -7.68
C VAL A 64 8.06 -12.93 -6.89
N LYS A 65 8.45 -13.92 -6.08
CA LYS A 65 7.47 -14.75 -5.38
C LYS A 65 7.93 -15.31 -4.05
N ARG A 66 6.94 -15.62 -3.19
CA ARG A 66 7.08 -16.35 -1.93
C ARG A 66 8.09 -15.73 -0.95
N TYR A 67 8.02 -14.42 -0.76
CA TYR A 67 8.76 -13.71 0.28
C TYR A 67 7.88 -13.51 1.51
N LYS A 68 8.47 -13.50 2.72
CA LYS A 68 7.75 -13.32 3.99
C LYS A 68 7.30 -11.88 4.25
N GLY A 69 7.97 -10.92 3.69
CA GLY A 69 7.65 -9.49 3.78
C GLY A 69 7.04 -9.02 2.46
N ASN A 70 7.82 -8.31 1.68
CA ASN A 70 7.37 -7.66 0.47
C ASN A 70 7.99 -8.26 -0.80
N GLY A 71 7.30 -8.13 -1.92
CA GLY A 71 7.84 -8.53 -3.21
C GLY A 71 8.87 -7.51 -3.73
N ILE A 72 8.40 -6.34 -4.15
CA ILE A 72 9.24 -5.21 -4.61
C ILE A 72 8.92 -4.00 -3.75
N MET A 73 9.90 -3.48 -3.04
CA MET A 73 9.74 -2.36 -2.13
C MET A 73 10.68 -1.22 -2.47
N THR A 74 10.18 0.02 -2.51
CA THR A 74 11.03 1.21 -2.53
C THR A 74 10.91 1.97 -1.22
N GLN A 75 12.04 2.40 -0.68
CA GLN A 75 12.17 3.04 0.61
C GLN A 75 12.74 4.45 0.45
N GLY A 76 11.89 5.45 0.42
CA GLY A 76 12.30 6.84 0.19
C GLY A 76 12.92 7.10 -1.19
N SER A 77 12.76 6.18 -2.12
CA SER A 77 13.25 6.30 -3.49
C SER A 77 12.41 7.31 -4.26
N ASN A 78 13.06 8.22 -4.98
CA ASN A 78 12.40 9.19 -5.85
C ASN A 78 12.65 8.85 -7.32
N ASN A 79 11.73 9.24 -8.21
CA ASN A 79 11.84 9.05 -9.66
C ASN A 79 12.02 7.56 -10.05
N TYR A 80 11.35 6.67 -9.32
CA TYR A 80 11.43 5.23 -9.57
C TYR A 80 10.40 4.78 -10.60
N ARG A 81 10.71 3.64 -11.25
CA ARG A 81 9.82 2.96 -12.17
C ARG A 81 9.79 1.45 -11.85
N ILE A 82 8.60 0.93 -11.56
CA ILE A 82 8.36 -0.51 -11.35
C ILE A 82 7.38 -0.96 -12.44
N ALA A 83 7.85 -1.78 -13.39
CA ALA A 83 7.05 -2.07 -14.57
C ALA A 83 7.21 -3.50 -15.10
N TYR A 84 6.13 -4.05 -15.66
CA TYR A 84 6.12 -5.36 -16.32
C TYR A 84 6.58 -6.52 -15.44
N ASN A 85 6.42 -6.43 -14.12
CA ASN A 85 6.76 -7.49 -13.19
C ASN A 85 5.54 -8.38 -12.90
N VAL A 86 5.82 -9.62 -12.54
CA VAL A 86 4.85 -10.52 -11.90
C VAL A 86 5.25 -10.67 -10.45
N VAL A 87 4.37 -10.33 -9.51
CA VAL A 87 4.65 -10.44 -8.08
C VAL A 87 3.56 -11.29 -7.42
N GLU A 88 3.97 -12.43 -6.85
CA GLU A 88 3.09 -13.49 -6.39
C GLU A 88 3.29 -13.82 -4.91
N GLY A 89 2.24 -13.72 -4.11
CA GLY A 89 2.14 -14.29 -2.77
C GLY A 89 3.19 -13.90 -1.75
N PRO A 90 3.58 -12.62 -1.59
CA PRO A 90 4.28 -12.19 -0.38
C PRO A 90 3.31 -12.06 0.79
N CYS A 91 3.82 -12.17 2.02
CA CYS A 91 2.97 -12.10 3.21
C CYS A 91 2.35 -10.71 3.45
N PHE A 92 3.00 -9.62 2.99
CA PHE A 92 2.44 -8.28 3.15
C PHE A 92 2.07 -7.69 1.80
N TYR A 93 2.98 -6.97 1.15
CA TYR A 93 2.69 -6.22 -0.06
C TYR A 93 3.45 -6.79 -1.25
N ALA A 94 2.77 -6.94 -2.40
CA ALA A 94 3.48 -7.39 -3.59
C ALA A 94 4.36 -6.27 -4.15
N ILE A 95 3.82 -5.07 -4.33
CA ILE A 95 4.57 -3.87 -4.75
C ILE A 95 4.32 -2.76 -3.74
N PHE A 96 5.38 -2.28 -3.10
CA PHE A 96 5.30 -1.37 -1.97
C PHE A 96 6.22 -0.15 -2.11
N PRO A 97 5.86 0.88 -2.88
CA PRO A 97 6.52 2.17 -2.79
C PRO A 97 6.15 2.94 -1.53
N GLN A 98 7.16 3.38 -0.77
CA GLN A 98 6.99 4.08 0.49
C GLN A 98 7.94 5.28 0.61
N PHE A 99 7.43 6.40 1.14
CA PHE A 99 8.16 7.66 1.38
C PHE A 99 8.87 8.23 0.16
N GLY A 100 8.45 7.87 -1.05
CA GLY A 100 9.05 8.32 -2.29
C GLY A 100 8.25 9.41 -2.98
N LYS A 101 8.86 10.01 -4.02
CA LYS A 101 8.22 11.00 -4.89
C LYS A 101 8.45 10.68 -6.35
N ASN A 102 7.48 11.07 -7.20
CA ASN A 102 7.56 10.90 -8.65
C ASN A 102 7.76 9.42 -9.04
N GLY A 103 6.84 8.57 -8.58
CA GLY A 103 6.86 7.13 -8.82
C GLY A 103 5.96 6.71 -9.97
N LEU A 104 6.38 5.68 -10.70
CA LEU A 104 5.55 5.01 -11.71
C LEU A 104 5.50 3.51 -11.43
N VAL A 105 4.30 3.01 -11.13
CA VAL A 105 4.00 1.58 -11.00
C VAL A 105 3.07 1.19 -12.15
N THR A 106 3.57 0.43 -13.13
CA THR A 106 2.81 0.23 -14.36
C THR A 106 3.00 -1.13 -15.01
N HIS A 107 1.94 -1.67 -15.62
CA HIS A 107 1.94 -2.94 -16.35
C HIS A 107 2.44 -4.12 -15.50
N ASN A 108 2.19 -4.11 -14.20
CA ASN A 108 2.53 -5.23 -13.33
C ASN A 108 1.30 -6.14 -13.14
N VAL A 109 1.57 -7.39 -12.84
CA VAL A 109 0.59 -8.35 -12.31
C VAL A 109 0.98 -8.65 -10.87
N ALA A 110 0.15 -8.25 -9.91
CA ALA A 110 0.41 -8.41 -8.49
C ALA A 110 -0.74 -9.14 -7.80
N PHE A 111 -0.46 -10.21 -7.05
CA PHE A 111 -1.53 -11.03 -6.47
C PHE A 111 -1.09 -11.90 -5.29
N GLY A 112 -2.08 -12.33 -4.51
CA GLY A 112 -1.89 -13.30 -3.44
C GLY A 112 -1.26 -12.72 -2.17
N SER A 113 -1.31 -11.40 -1.99
CA SER A 113 -0.79 -10.72 -0.79
C SER A 113 -1.76 -10.85 0.39
N GLU A 114 -1.24 -11.04 1.60
CA GLU A 114 -2.03 -11.08 2.83
C GLU A 114 -2.48 -9.69 3.29
N ASP A 115 -2.07 -8.63 2.59
CA ASP A 115 -2.53 -7.27 2.73
C ASP A 115 -2.79 -6.67 1.33
N ALA A 116 -2.10 -5.63 0.88
CA ALA A 116 -2.36 -5.06 -0.44
C ALA A 116 -1.46 -5.62 -1.55
N ALA A 117 -2.01 -5.83 -2.76
CA ALA A 117 -1.21 -6.21 -3.92
C ALA A 117 -0.31 -5.05 -4.37
N ILE A 118 -0.84 -3.83 -4.46
CA ILE A 118 -0.04 -2.61 -4.66
C ILE A 118 -0.39 -1.65 -3.53
N TYR A 119 0.61 -1.24 -2.76
CA TYR A 119 0.46 -0.28 -1.68
C TYR A 119 1.36 0.92 -1.89
N VAL A 120 0.79 2.11 -1.98
CA VAL A 120 1.51 3.38 -2.05
C VAL A 120 1.38 4.08 -0.70
N GLY A 121 2.45 4.12 0.08
CA GLY A 121 2.41 4.67 1.44
C GLY A 121 3.25 5.93 1.63
N MET A 122 2.67 6.96 2.24
CA MET A 122 3.35 8.20 2.65
C MET A 122 4.22 8.80 1.53
N SER A 123 3.67 8.77 0.32
CA SER A 123 4.36 9.13 -0.92
C SER A 123 3.68 10.31 -1.60
N ASP A 124 4.40 11.01 -2.48
CA ASP A 124 3.86 12.13 -3.25
C ASP A 124 4.07 11.90 -4.75
N ASN A 125 3.06 12.24 -5.55
CA ASN A 125 3.10 12.19 -7.01
C ASN A 125 3.48 10.79 -7.54
N VAL A 126 2.57 9.82 -7.37
CA VAL A 126 2.75 8.45 -7.84
C VAL A 126 1.63 8.04 -8.78
N ASP A 127 2.01 7.55 -9.94
CA ASP A 127 1.10 6.96 -10.91
C ASP A 127 1.07 5.44 -10.76
N VAL A 128 -0.11 4.88 -10.47
CA VAL A 128 -0.39 3.43 -10.45
C VAL A 128 -1.32 3.13 -11.62
N VAL A 129 -0.74 2.73 -12.75
CA VAL A 129 -1.49 2.69 -14.00
C VAL A 129 -1.28 1.39 -14.78
N HIS A 130 -2.33 0.89 -15.44
CA HIS A 130 -2.26 -0.31 -16.29
C HIS A 130 -1.80 -1.59 -15.56
N ASN A 131 -2.09 -1.72 -14.27
CA ASN A 131 -1.76 -2.94 -13.52
C ASN A 131 -2.96 -3.88 -13.43
N GLN A 132 -2.68 -5.15 -13.18
CA GLN A 132 -3.67 -6.14 -12.79
C GLN A 132 -3.39 -6.59 -11.35
N THR A 133 -4.44 -6.55 -10.49
CA THR A 133 -4.32 -7.00 -9.09
C THR A 133 -5.47 -7.90 -8.71
N TYR A 134 -5.17 -9.03 -8.04
CA TYR A 134 -6.20 -9.99 -7.60
C TYR A 134 -5.72 -10.88 -6.45
N ALA A 135 -6.65 -11.60 -5.86
CA ALA A 135 -6.41 -12.59 -4.80
C ALA A 135 -5.67 -12.03 -3.56
N SER A 136 -5.87 -10.76 -3.24
CA SER A 136 -5.29 -10.06 -2.08
C SER A 136 -6.38 -9.49 -1.18
N ILE A 137 -6.03 -9.02 0.02
CA ILE A 137 -7.02 -8.33 0.85
C ILE A 137 -7.42 -7.01 0.19
N ILE A 138 -6.46 -6.19 -0.24
CA ILE A 138 -6.72 -4.97 -1.00
C ILE A 138 -6.01 -5.09 -2.36
N GLY A 139 -6.72 -4.76 -3.44
CA GLY A 139 -6.11 -4.79 -4.77
C GLY A 139 -5.08 -3.67 -4.96
N ILE A 140 -5.49 -2.41 -4.76
CA ILE A 140 -4.61 -1.22 -4.80
C ILE A 140 -4.95 -0.34 -3.62
N GLU A 141 -3.95 0.07 -2.85
CA GLU A 141 -4.09 0.99 -1.73
C GLU A 141 -3.18 2.20 -1.85
N SER A 142 -3.73 3.37 -1.53
CA SER A 142 -2.98 4.61 -1.30
C SER A 142 -3.21 5.06 0.12
N GLU A 143 -2.16 5.13 0.93
CA GLU A 143 -2.28 5.42 2.35
C GLU A 143 -1.42 6.62 2.76
N ASN A 144 -2.03 7.61 3.43
CA ASN A 144 -1.39 8.83 3.91
C ASN A 144 -0.48 9.49 2.85
N SER A 145 -0.98 9.59 1.61
CA SER A 145 -0.22 9.98 0.43
C SER A 145 -0.89 11.15 -0.31
N HIS A 146 -0.15 11.84 -1.19
CA HIS A 146 -0.65 13.00 -1.92
C HIS A 146 -0.36 12.90 -3.41
N ASP A 147 -1.25 13.50 -4.23
CA ASP A 147 -1.12 13.56 -5.68
C ASP A 147 -0.97 12.17 -6.32
N ILE A 148 -1.89 11.25 -6.00
CA ILE A 148 -1.87 9.87 -6.47
C ILE A 148 -2.85 9.68 -7.61
N LEU A 149 -2.38 9.08 -8.71
CA LEU A 149 -3.21 8.68 -9.84
C LEU A 149 -3.32 7.15 -9.90
N ILE A 150 -4.54 6.62 -9.76
CA ILE A 150 -4.86 5.20 -9.93
C ILE A 150 -5.73 5.10 -11.18
N GLU A 151 -5.15 4.69 -12.32
CA GLU A 151 -5.84 4.78 -13.61
C GLU A 151 -5.63 3.55 -14.49
N ASN A 152 -6.66 3.15 -15.23
CA ASN A 152 -6.61 2.07 -16.21
C ASN A 152 -6.13 0.72 -15.63
N ASN A 153 -6.40 0.43 -14.36
CA ASN A 153 -6.07 -0.84 -13.74
C ASN A 153 -7.24 -1.83 -13.85
N TYR A 154 -6.93 -3.12 -13.85
CA TYR A 154 -7.90 -4.19 -13.65
C TYR A 154 -7.74 -4.77 -12.25
N VAL A 155 -8.68 -4.44 -11.36
CA VAL A 155 -8.66 -4.79 -9.94
C VAL A 155 -9.83 -5.72 -9.64
N HIS A 156 -9.55 -6.99 -9.39
CA HIS A 156 -10.61 -7.98 -9.30
C HIS A 156 -10.31 -9.12 -8.34
N ASP A 157 -11.36 -9.75 -7.86
CA ASP A 157 -11.25 -10.95 -7.01
C ASP A 157 -10.33 -10.73 -5.80
N ASN A 158 -10.44 -9.56 -5.13
CA ASN A 158 -9.85 -9.25 -3.83
C ASN A 158 -10.95 -9.20 -2.76
N VAL A 159 -10.64 -8.85 -1.52
CA VAL A 159 -11.63 -8.53 -0.48
C VAL A 159 -12.16 -7.11 -0.68
N VAL A 160 -11.25 -6.16 -0.91
CA VAL A 160 -11.50 -4.76 -1.29
C VAL A 160 -10.78 -4.48 -2.60
N GLY A 161 -11.44 -3.81 -3.53
CA GLY A 161 -10.82 -3.48 -4.82
C GLY A 161 -9.75 -2.41 -4.68
N ILE A 162 -10.14 -1.14 -4.58
CA ILE A 162 -9.24 0.00 -4.42
C ILE A 162 -9.56 0.70 -3.12
N ALA A 163 -8.55 1.04 -2.33
CA ALA A 163 -8.70 1.81 -1.10
C ALA A 163 -7.80 3.06 -1.12
N THR A 164 -8.36 4.18 -0.68
CA THR A 164 -7.58 5.34 -0.27
C THR A 164 -7.82 5.56 1.21
N THR A 165 -6.76 5.58 2.00
CA THR A 165 -6.85 5.53 3.44
C THR A 165 -5.99 6.60 4.09
N MET A 166 -6.45 7.09 5.24
CA MET A 166 -5.65 7.90 6.14
C MET A 166 -5.69 7.27 7.52
N LEU A 167 -4.55 6.73 7.98
CA LEU A 167 -4.46 6.01 9.23
C LEU A 167 -3.65 6.77 10.30
N PRO A 168 -4.08 6.71 11.58
CA PRO A 168 -3.49 7.54 12.64
C PRO A 168 -2.08 7.14 13.05
N ALA A 169 -1.71 5.88 12.96
CA ALA A 169 -0.42 5.39 13.45
C ALA A 169 0.78 5.79 12.59
N LEU A 170 0.56 6.35 11.40
CA LEU A 170 1.61 6.69 10.45
C LEU A 170 2.18 8.10 10.67
N PRO A 171 3.43 8.37 10.26
CA PRO A 171 4.07 9.66 10.48
C PRO A 171 3.50 10.81 9.64
N VAL A 172 3.01 10.54 8.44
CA VAL A 172 2.29 11.52 7.60
C VAL A 172 0.85 11.57 8.08
N LYS A 173 0.30 12.75 8.35
CA LYS A 173 -1.01 12.96 8.99
C LYS A 173 -2.06 13.57 8.06
N SER A 174 -1.85 13.43 6.76
CA SER A 174 -2.78 13.88 5.72
C SER A 174 -2.74 12.94 4.53
N SER A 175 -3.82 12.90 3.78
CA SER A 175 -3.94 12.17 2.51
C SER A 175 -4.86 12.96 1.61
N ASP A 176 -4.40 13.36 0.42
CA ASP A 176 -5.05 14.42 -0.34
C ASP A 176 -4.76 14.35 -1.84
N ARG A 177 -5.72 14.80 -2.66
CA ARG A 177 -5.63 14.89 -4.12
C ARG A 177 -5.35 13.55 -4.78
N ILE A 178 -6.29 12.60 -4.58
CA ILE A 178 -6.23 11.26 -5.13
C ILE A 178 -7.24 11.14 -6.26
N ILE A 179 -6.82 10.62 -7.40
CA ILE A 179 -7.67 10.38 -8.56
C ILE A 179 -7.72 8.87 -8.85
N ILE A 180 -8.92 8.31 -8.78
CA ILE A 180 -9.21 6.93 -9.14
C ILE A 180 -10.11 6.97 -10.38
N ARG A 181 -9.53 6.70 -11.57
CA ARG A 181 -10.32 6.84 -12.79
C ARG A 181 -10.07 5.74 -13.83
N ASN A 182 -11.08 5.48 -14.64
CA ASN A 182 -10.99 4.55 -15.77
C ASN A 182 -10.53 3.13 -15.40
N ASN A 183 -10.73 2.70 -14.14
CA ASN A 183 -10.39 1.36 -13.70
C ASN A 183 -11.57 0.41 -13.93
N ILE A 184 -11.28 -0.89 -14.06
CA ILE A 184 -12.25 -1.96 -13.93
C ILE A 184 -12.08 -2.56 -12.54
N VAL A 185 -13.10 -2.41 -11.69
CA VAL A 185 -13.11 -2.87 -10.29
C VAL A 185 -14.22 -3.90 -10.13
N ALA A 186 -13.87 -5.18 -10.10
CA ALA A 186 -14.86 -6.24 -10.28
C ALA A 186 -14.69 -7.41 -9.30
N ARG A 187 -15.81 -7.93 -8.79
CA ARG A 187 -15.86 -9.18 -8.01
C ARG A 187 -14.90 -9.22 -6.81
N ASN A 188 -14.74 -8.11 -6.10
CA ASN A 188 -13.87 -8.06 -4.93
C ASN A 188 -14.60 -8.64 -3.71
N ASN A 189 -14.89 -9.93 -3.76
CA ASN A 189 -15.78 -10.66 -2.86
C ASN A 189 -15.06 -11.77 -2.08
N MET A 190 -13.73 -11.80 -2.09
CA MET A 190 -12.98 -12.83 -1.38
C MET A 190 -13.28 -12.76 0.12
N LYS A 191 -13.26 -13.92 0.76
CA LYS A 191 -13.28 -13.98 2.22
C LYS A 191 -12.05 -13.27 2.77
N ASN A 192 -12.25 -12.40 3.74
CA ASN A 192 -11.15 -11.74 4.42
C ASN A 192 -10.35 -12.76 5.27
N THR A 193 -9.09 -12.93 4.96
CA THR A 193 -8.15 -13.84 5.62
C THR A 193 -7.05 -13.11 6.38
N ALA A 194 -7.15 -11.77 6.49
CA ALA A 194 -6.16 -10.99 7.23
C ALA A 194 -6.02 -11.49 8.68
N PRO A 195 -4.81 -11.51 9.23
CA PRO A 195 -4.58 -12.00 10.60
C PRO A 195 -5.37 -11.18 11.62
N PRO A 196 -5.92 -11.81 12.67
CA PRO A 196 -6.57 -11.09 13.76
C PRO A 196 -5.65 -10.04 14.36
N GLY A 197 -6.14 -8.80 14.46
CA GLY A 197 -5.36 -7.65 14.95
C GLY A 197 -4.70 -6.78 13.86
N ALA A 198 -4.65 -7.24 12.62
CA ALA A 198 -4.37 -6.36 11.49
C ALA A 198 -5.54 -5.39 11.26
N ILE A 199 -5.25 -4.17 10.83
CA ILE A 199 -6.30 -3.17 10.52
C ILE A 199 -7.20 -3.70 9.40
N THR A 200 -6.60 -4.30 8.39
CA THR A 200 -7.29 -4.91 7.25
C THR A 200 -8.21 -6.09 7.63
N ALA A 201 -8.04 -6.68 8.83
CA ALA A 201 -8.98 -7.70 9.32
C ALA A 201 -10.40 -7.16 9.55
N GLY A 202 -10.54 -5.85 9.77
CA GLY A 202 -11.83 -5.15 9.88
C GLY A 202 -12.49 -4.82 8.54
N ALA A 203 -11.79 -4.96 7.43
CA ALA A 203 -12.30 -4.62 6.11
C ALA A 203 -13.38 -5.63 5.66
N PRO A 204 -14.62 -5.19 5.42
CA PRO A 204 -15.67 -6.09 4.97
C PRO A 204 -15.47 -6.47 3.50
N PRO A 205 -15.72 -7.73 3.13
CA PRO A 205 -15.63 -8.15 1.74
C PRO A 205 -16.74 -7.52 0.88
N GLY A 206 -16.45 -7.38 -0.41
CA GLY A 206 -17.40 -6.84 -1.37
C GLY A 206 -17.33 -5.32 -1.56
N LEU A 207 -16.28 -4.66 -1.08
CA LEU A 207 -16.05 -3.25 -1.38
C LEU A 207 -15.39 -3.07 -2.74
N GLY A 208 -16.03 -2.31 -3.64
CA GLY A 208 -15.41 -1.91 -4.90
C GLY A 208 -14.31 -0.88 -4.66
N ILE A 209 -14.68 0.33 -4.23
CA ILE A 209 -13.76 1.41 -3.92
C ILE A 209 -14.07 1.96 -2.51
N LEU A 210 -13.03 2.11 -1.69
CA LEU A 210 -13.10 2.70 -0.35
C LEU A 210 -12.34 4.02 -0.30
N VAL A 211 -13.02 5.10 0.11
CA VAL A 211 -12.43 6.40 0.45
C VAL A 211 -12.55 6.57 1.96
N LEU A 212 -11.45 6.45 2.70
CA LEU A 212 -11.41 6.41 4.15
C LEU A 212 -10.57 7.57 4.71
N GLY A 213 -11.24 8.66 5.11
CA GLY A 213 -10.58 9.83 5.72
C GLY A 213 -9.64 10.60 4.80
N THR A 214 -9.74 10.43 3.47
CA THR A 214 -8.87 11.12 2.51
C THR A 214 -9.59 12.28 1.84
N ASP A 215 -8.88 13.41 1.68
CA ASP A 215 -9.44 14.63 1.13
C ASP A 215 -9.28 14.72 -0.40
N HIS A 216 -10.11 15.54 -1.04
CA HIS A 216 -10.07 15.85 -2.48
C HIS A 216 -9.91 14.59 -3.34
N THR A 217 -10.62 13.52 -2.98
CA THR A 217 -10.59 12.28 -3.75
C THR A 217 -11.61 12.32 -4.88
N THR A 218 -11.18 12.04 -6.10
CA THR A 218 -12.05 11.95 -7.27
C THR A 218 -12.14 10.51 -7.77
N VAL A 219 -13.36 9.96 -7.79
CA VAL A 219 -13.67 8.65 -8.34
C VAL A 219 -14.44 8.86 -9.65
N GLU A 220 -13.77 8.68 -10.81
CA GLU A 220 -14.31 9.08 -12.12
C GLU A 220 -14.22 7.99 -13.18
N GLY A 221 -15.32 7.76 -13.91
CA GLY A 221 -15.31 6.94 -15.12
C GLY A 221 -14.92 5.47 -14.93
N ASN A 222 -14.97 4.95 -13.71
CA ASN A 222 -14.65 3.55 -13.44
C ASN A 222 -15.83 2.64 -13.80
N LEU A 223 -15.53 1.42 -14.22
CA LEU A 223 -16.50 0.31 -14.28
C LEU A 223 -16.41 -0.48 -12.98
N ILE A 224 -17.39 -0.32 -12.10
CA ILE A 224 -17.48 -0.95 -10.79
C ILE A 224 -18.60 -1.98 -10.82
N ARG A 225 -18.27 -3.27 -10.76
CA ARG A 225 -19.25 -4.32 -11.01
C ARG A 225 -19.08 -5.55 -10.15
N ASP A 226 -20.22 -6.17 -9.86
CA ASP A 226 -20.29 -7.48 -9.19
C ASP A 226 -19.53 -7.53 -7.85
N ASN A 227 -19.45 -6.40 -7.14
CA ASN A 227 -18.93 -6.34 -5.77
C ASN A 227 -20.09 -6.53 -4.80
N ASP A 228 -20.07 -7.59 -4.00
CA ASP A 228 -21.21 -8.04 -3.21
C ASP A 228 -21.65 -7.09 -2.08
N GLY A 229 -20.77 -6.20 -1.63
CA GLY A 229 -21.02 -5.21 -0.60
C GLY A 229 -21.58 -3.90 -1.15
N VAL A 230 -20.73 -2.99 -1.58
CA VAL A 230 -21.08 -1.69 -2.17
C VAL A 230 -20.12 -1.31 -3.29
N GLY A 231 -20.57 -0.45 -4.21
CA GLY A 231 -19.74 0.03 -5.31
C GLY A 231 -18.63 0.97 -4.81
N VAL A 232 -19.00 2.11 -4.23
CA VAL A 232 -18.09 3.10 -3.61
C VAL A 232 -18.54 3.36 -2.19
N MET A 233 -17.62 3.34 -1.25
CA MET A 233 -17.84 3.74 0.13
C MET A 233 -16.99 4.95 0.48
N VAL A 234 -17.60 6.00 1.02
CA VAL A 234 -16.93 7.20 1.55
C VAL A 234 -17.15 7.22 3.05
N SER A 235 -16.10 7.15 3.83
CA SER A 235 -16.19 6.97 5.28
C SER A 235 -15.09 7.69 6.04
N GLU A 236 -15.37 8.02 7.27
CA GLU A 236 -14.37 8.49 8.22
C GLU A 236 -13.43 7.35 8.64
N THR A 237 -12.20 7.69 9.00
CA THR A 237 -11.17 6.75 9.45
C THR A 237 -11.65 5.84 10.60
N ASN A 238 -12.50 6.37 11.48
CA ASN A 238 -13.05 5.63 12.62
C ASN A 238 -13.92 4.41 12.24
N PHE A 239 -14.27 4.27 10.97
CA PHE A 239 -14.95 3.07 10.47
C PHE A 239 -14.10 1.79 10.64
N LEU A 240 -12.78 1.90 10.45
CA LEU A 240 -11.85 0.76 10.60
C LEU A 240 -10.95 0.90 11.84
N VAL A 241 -10.61 2.13 12.24
CA VAL A 241 -9.63 2.40 13.29
C VAL A 241 -10.25 3.23 14.40
N THR A 242 -10.35 2.65 15.59
CA THR A 242 -10.97 3.29 16.74
C THR A 242 -10.02 4.11 17.62
N THR A 243 -8.72 4.08 17.33
CA THR A 243 -7.72 4.85 18.09
C THR A 243 -7.60 6.25 17.49
N PRO A 244 -8.09 7.31 18.16
CA PRO A 244 -8.00 8.66 17.64
C PRO A 244 -6.54 9.17 17.62
N ASP A 245 -6.23 10.06 16.69
CA ASP A 245 -5.01 10.85 16.67
C ASP A 245 -5.38 12.31 16.43
N ASP A 246 -5.24 13.16 17.44
CA ASP A 246 -5.64 14.59 17.39
C ASP A 246 -4.84 15.40 16.37
N ARG A 247 -3.81 14.83 15.76
CA ARG A 247 -2.99 15.47 14.73
C ARG A 247 -3.55 15.31 13.31
N MET A 248 -4.63 14.54 13.14
CA MET A 248 -5.25 14.30 11.85
C MET A 248 -6.75 14.58 11.88
N ASP A 249 -7.30 15.01 10.75
CA ASP A 249 -8.73 15.05 10.53
C ASP A 249 -9.20 13.66 10.03
N PRO A 250 -10.04 12.94 10.75
CA PRO A 250 -10.50 11.62 10.34
C PRO A 250 -11.59 11.65 9.25
N PHE A 251 -12.11 12.81 8.92
CA PHE A 251 -13.22 12.95 7.99
C PHE A 251 -12.74 13.18 6.57
N PRO A 252 -13.29 12.46 5.57
CA PRO A 252 -13.00 12.77 4.16
C PRO A 252 -13.72 14.05 3.78
N ASP A 253 -13.02 14.99 3.16
CA ASP A 253 -13.61 16.19 2.60
C ASP A 253 -13.48 16.22 1.06
N SER A 254 -14.39 16.89 0.38
CA SER A 254 -14.34 17.19 -1.07
C SER A 254 -14.22 15.94 -1.96
N THR A 255 -14.85 14.83 -1.60
CA THR A 255 -14.91 13.65 -2.45
C THR A 255 -15.87 13.88 -3.61
N GLN A 256 -15.44 13.55 -4.83
CA GLN A 256 -16.23 13.66 -6.05
C GLN A 256 -16.45 12.27 -6.67
N VAL A 257 -17.71 11.90 -6.89
CA VAL A 257 -18.09 10.64 -7.58
C VAL A 257 -18.67 11.02 -8.95
N LEU A 258 -17.91 10.77 -10.01
CA LEU A 258 -18.16 11.33 -11.33
C LEU A 258 -18.32 10.22 -12.40
N ARG A 259 -19.49 10.12 -13.03
CA ARG A 259 -19.73 9.31 -14.24
C ARG A 259 -19.17 7.88 -14.19
N ASN A 260 -19.24 7.22 -13.03
CA ASN A 260 -18.89 5.82 -12.92
C ASN A 260 -20.04 4.95 -13.45
N VAL A 261 -19.70 3.79 -13.96
CA VAL A 261 -20.67 2.77 -14.37
C VAL A 261 -20.75 1.71 -13.28
N PHE A 262 -21.90 1.58 -12.63
CA PHE A 262 -22.17 0.59 -11.60
C PHE A 262 -23.03 -0.54 -12.15
N LEU A 263 -22.61 -1.79 -11.99
CA LEU A 263 -23.34 -2.96 -12.45
C LEU A 263 -23.35 -4.06 -11.37
N ASN A 264 -24.55 -4.47 -10.96
CA ASN A 264 -24.76 -5.61 -10.04
C ASN A 264 -23.99 -5.57 -8.73
N ASN A 265 -23.70 -4.38 -8.17
CA ASN A 265 -23.11 -4.29 -6.85
C ASN A 265 -24.15 -4.54 -5.75
N GLY A 266 -23.69 -4.89 -4.55
CA GLY A 266 -24.53 -5.01 -3.34
C GLY A 266 -25.43 -6.26 -3.29
N SER A 267 -25.03 -7.35 -3.97
CA SER A 267 -25.85 -8.57 -4.02
C SER A 267 -25.89 -9.34 -2.71
N ASN A 268 -24.80 -9.29 -1.91
CA ASN A 268 -24.66 -10.06 -0.67
C ASN A 268 -23.71 -9.37 0.34
N PRO A 269 -24.06 -8.20 0.88
CA PRO A 269 -23.25 -7.50 1.88
C PRO A 269 -23.01 -8.36 3.11
N GLN A 270 -21.79 -8.33 3.65
CA GLN A 270 -21.39 -9.14 4.80
C GLN A 270 -20.69 -8.29 5.87
N GLY A 271 -20.57 -8.84 7.10
CA GLY A 271 -19.88 -8.20 8.22
C GLY A 271 -20.44 -6.82 8.54
N THR A 272 -19.58 -5.87 8.85
CA THR A 272 -19.96 -4.50 9.24
C THR A 272 -20.80 -3.77 8.19
N LEU A 273 -20.65 -4.10 6.90
CA LEU A 273 -21.53 -3.55 5.86
C LEU A 273 -22.97 -4.05 6.03
N ARG A 274 -23.17 -5.34 6.33
CA ARG A 274 -24.50 -5.88 6.57
C ARG A 274 -25.15 -5.19 7.77
N ASP A 275 -24.39 -5.04 8.86
CA ASP A 275 -24.89 -4.39 10.08
C ASP A 275 -25.33 -2.93 9.80
N LEU A 276 -24.56 -2.17 9.03
CA LEU A 276 -24.92 -0.80 8.64
C LEU A 276 -26.17 -0.74 7.78
N LEU A 277 -26.33 -1.66 6.83
CA LEU A 277 -27.48 -1.71 5.95
C LEU A 277 -28.73 -2.15 6.71
N ASP A 278 -28.60 -3.06 7.68
CA ASP A 278 -29.72 -3.49 8.56
C ASP A 278 -30.22 -2.34 9.44
N ILE A 279 -29.31 -1.55 10.01
CA ILE A 279 -29.67 -0.33 10.76
C ILE A 279 -30.43 0.66 9.88
N ALA A 280 -30.04 0.77 8.60
CA ALA A 280 -30.71 1.63 7.64
C ALA A 280 -32.02 1.05 7.06
N GLY A 281 -32.35 -0.21 7.35
CA GLY A 281 -33.48 -0.91 6.77
C GLY A 281 -33.35 -1.25 5.30
N VAL A 282 -32.13 -1.48 4.81
CA VAL A 282 -31.82 -1.73 3.40
C VAL A 282 -31.29 -3.15 3.22
N GLU A 283 -31.95 -3.95 2.39
CA GLU A 283 -31.60 -5.37 2.20
C GLU A 283 -30.36 -5.58 1.32
N ARG A 284 -30.15 -4.73 0.34
CA ARG A 284 -29.03 -4.83 -0.61
C ARG A 284 -28.04 -3.67 -0.42
N GLY A 285 -26.80 -3.89 -0.81
CA GLY A 285 -25.84 -2.81 -0.93
C GLY A 285 -26.21 -1.82 -2.04
N VAL A 286 -25.57 -0.67 -2.01
CA VAL A 286 -25.84 0.47 -2.88
C VAL A 286 -24.62 0.79 -3.75
N ASP A 287 -24.84 1.58 -4.80
CA ASP A 287 -23.72 2.04 -5.65
C ASP A 287 -22.78 2.99 -4.89
N VAL A 288 -23.36 3.90 -4.07
CA VAL A 288 -22.58 4.83 -3.25
C VAL A 288 -23.11 4.85 -1.82
N LEU A 289 -22.28 4.43 -0.87
CA LEU A 289 -22.51 4.50 0.57
C LEU A 289 -21.63 5.58 1.18
N ALA A 290 -22.21 6.47 1.98
CA ALA A 290 -21.45 7.43 2.78
C ALA A 290 -21.75 7.27 4.27
N THR A 291 -20.71 7.32 5.10
CA THR A 291 -20.80 7.36 6.56
C THR A 291 -19.89 8.47 7.10
N GLY A 292 -20.24 9.02 8.26
CA GLY A 292 -19.42 10.05 8.90
C GLY A 292 -19.81 11.48 8.54
N LYS A 293 -18.91 12.42 8.80
CA LYS A 293 -19.17 13.87 8.83
C LYS A 293 -18.42 14.68 7.78
N GLY A 294 -17.89 14.09 6.74
CA GLY A 294 -17.21 14.82 5.67
C GLY A 294 -18.09 15.87 5.01
N ARG A 295 -17.50 16.85 4.39
CA ARG A 295 -18.15 18.01 3.75
C ARG A 295 -17.69 18.21 2.31
N ASP A 296 -18.40 19.09 1.59
CA ASP A 296 -18.07 19.53 0.22
C ASP A 296 -17.98 18.38 -0.80
N HIS A 297 -18.66 17.28 -0.54
CA HIS A 297 -18.77 16.15 -1.47
C HIS A 297 -19.77 16.45 -2.58
N CYS A 298 -19.55 15.83 -3.75
CA CYS A 298 -20.59 15.82 -4.78
C CYS A 298 -20.68 14.49 -5.54
N ILE A 299 -21.86 14.22 -6.10
CA ILE A 299 -22.14 13.05 -6.97
C ILE A 299 -22.69 13.58 -8.30
N ALA A 300 -22.11 13.14 -9.41
CA ALA A 300 -22.72 13.32 -10.72
C ALA A 300 -23.74 12.19 -10.99
N ASP A 301 -24.76 12.52 -11.78
CA ASP A 301 -25.79 11.55 -12.20
C ASP A 301 -26.51 10.81 -11.06
N ARG A 302 -26.67 11.46 -9.92
CA ARG A 302 -27.27 10.91 -8.69
C ARG A 302 -28.58 10.14 -8.91
N LEU A 303 -29.44 10.62 -9.82
CA LEU A 303 -30.73 10.00 -10.10
C LEU A 303 -30.65 8.62 -10.77
N ALA A 304 -29.50 8.28 -11.34
CA ALA A 304 -29.24 6.99 -11.96
C ALA A 304 -28.60 5.98 -10.99
N LEU A 305 -28.30 6.41 -9.73
CA LEU A 305 -27.55 5.63 -8.74
C LEU A 305 -28.40 5.27 -7.53
N THR A 306 -28.13 4.12 -6.94
CA THR A 306 -28.60 3.80 -5.60
C THR A 306 -27.61 4.36 -4.57
N THR A 307 -28.10 5.15 -3.63
CA THR A 307 -27.25 5.82 -2.64
C THR A 307 -27.78 5.70 -1.23
N LEU A 308 -26.89 5.62 -0.25
CA LEU A 308 -27.23 5.63 1.17
C LEU A 308 -26.27 6.55 1.93
N GLY A 309 -26.79 7.35 2.87
CA GLY A 309 -25.97 8.25 3.68
C GLY A 309 -25.45 9.52 2.97
N THR A 310 -25.80 9.75 1.72
CA THR A 310 -25.26 10.83 0.88
C THR A 310 -26.05 12.15 0.95
N ARG A 311 -26.78 12.41 2.04
CA ARG A 311 -27.64 13.61 2.17
C ARG A 311 -26.86 14.93 2.16
N ASN A 312 -25.59 14.90 2.59
CA ASN A 312 -24.68 16.05 2.59
C ASN A 312 -23.88 16.20 1.31
N PHE A 313 -24.05 15.31 0.32
CA PHE A 313 -23.42 15.43 -0.97
C PHE A 313 -24.26 16.35 -1.87
N ALA A 314 -23.62 17.32 -2.51
CA ALA A 314 -24.23 18.13 -3.56
C ALA A 314 -24.30 17.37 -4.89
N ASP A 315 -25.04 17.88 -5.85
CA ASP A 315 -24.88 17.50 -7.23
C ASP A 315 -23.63 18.18 -7.79
N CYS A 316 -22.75 17.43 -8.43
CA CYS A 316 -21.56 18.03 -9.05
C CYS A 316 -21.97 18.99 -10.16
N ALA A 317 -21.25 20.10 -10.30
CA ALA A 317 -21.50 21.05 -11.38
C ALA A 317 -21.36 20.34 -12.75
N PRO A 318 -22.22 20.68 -13.75
CA PRO A 318 -22.11 20.10 -15.08
C PRO A 318 -20.72 20.30 -15.68
N GLY A 319 -20.14 19.23 -16.22
CA GLY A 319 -18.80 19.25 -16.79
C GLY A 319 -17.65 19.11 -15.77
N THR A 320 -17.95 18.92 -14.49
CA THR A 320 -16.91 18.57 -13.50
C THR A 320 -16.16 17.30 -13.93
N THR A 321 -14.85 17.35 -13.86
CA THR A 321 -13.95 16.23 -14.16
C THR A 321 -12.76 16.27 -13.22
N SER A 322 -12.03 15.17 -13.12
CA SER A 322 -10.83 15.12 -12.30
C SER A 322 -9.81 16.17 -12.73
N ALA A 323 -9.18 16.80 -11.76
CA ALA A 323 -8.02 17.65 -12.02
C ALA A 323 -6.89 16.85 -12.66
N ALA A 324 -6.01 17.51 -13.41
CA ALA A 324 -4.78 16.88 -13.85
C ALA A 324 -3.87 16.66 -12.63
N VAL A 325 -3.51 15.40 -12.35
CA VAL A 325 -2.44 15.08 -11.41
C VAL A 325 -1.11 15.19 -12.16
N ALA A 326 -0.10 15.77 -11.55
CA ALA A 326 1.22 15.80 -12.13
C ALA A 326 1.76 14.37 -12.22
N SER A 327 1.87 13.82 -13.42
CA SER A 327 2.40 12.49 -13.61
C SER A 327 3.93 12.48 -13.49
N MET A 328 4.50 11.34 -13.16
CA MET A 328 5.94 11.13 -13.12
C MET A 328 6.64 11.55 -14.43
N GLN A 329 6.00 11.33 -15.56
CA GLN A 329 6.55 11.66 -16.89
C GLN A 329 6.73 13.18 -17.11
N THR A 330 5.95 14.00 -16.43
CA THR A 330 6.00 15.46 -16.52
C THR A 330 6.66 16.10 -15.30
N ALA A 331 6.86 15.37 -14.23
CA ALA A 331 7.46 15.86 -13.01
C ALA A 331 8.97 16.13 -13.23
N LYS A 332 9.44 17.26 -12.69
CA LYS A 332 10.88 17.51 -12.65
C LYS A 332 11.54 16.49 -11.71
N PRO A 333 12.65 15.88 -12.12
CA PRO A 333 13.39 14.97 -11.24
C PRO A 333 13.69 15.65 -9.89
N VAL A 334 13.42 14.96 -8.80
CA VAL A 334 13.84 15.42 -7.48
C VAL A 334 15.34 15.25 -7.39
N VAL A 335 16.07 16.33 -7.06
CA VAL A 335 17.51 16.22 -6.79
C VAL A 335 17.67 15.38 -5.53
N ALA A 336 18.32 14.23 -5.67
CA ALA A 336 18.57 13.34 -4.55
C ALA A 336 19.55 14.02 -3.57
N THR A 337 19.10 14.21 -2.35
CA THR A 337 19.98 14.58 -1.25
C THR A 337 20.34 13.30 -0.50
N PRO A 338 21.63 12.96 -0.35
CA PRO A 338 22.00 11.78 0.42
C PRO A 338 21.40 11.80 1.81
N TYR A 339 20.77 10.70 2.22
CA TYR A 339 20.21 10.61 3.56
C TYR A 339 21.29 10.60 4.62
N THR A 340 21.06 11.31 5.72
CA THR A 340 21.87 11.17 6.95
C THR A 340 21.69 9.77 7.54
N ALA A 341 22.59 9.37 8.44
CA ALA A 341 22.48 8.08 9.14
C ALA A 341 21.14 7.95 9.88
N ASP A 342 20.67 9.03 10.54
CA ASP A 342 19.40 9.03 11.27
C ASP A 342 18.20 8.90 10.32
N GLN A 343 18.21 9.61 9.21
CA GLN A 343 17.17 9.44 8.17
C GLN A 343 17.15 8.03 7.60
N LYS A 344 18.32 7.42 7.33
CA LYS A 344 18.41 6.01 6.90
C LYS A 344 17.84 5.07 7.96
N GLY A 345 18.18 5.28 9.23
CA GLY A 345 17.67 4.49 10.34
C GLY A 345 16.16 4.56 10.47
N ARG A 346 15.59 5.77 10.43
CA ARG A 346 14.15 5.99 10.44
C ARG A 346 13.45 5.32 9.26
N LEU A 347 13.91 5.55 8.05
CA LEU A 347 13.31 4.98 6.84
C LEU A 347 13.39 3.46 6.85
N THR A 348 14.52 2.87 7.26
CA THR A 348 14.66 1.42 7.36
C THR A 348 13.71 0.85 8.40
N TYR A 349 13.56 1.48 9.58
CA TYR A 349 12.59 1.03 10.57
C TYR A 349 11.17 1.04 9.99
N LEU A 350 10.75 2.16 9.41
CA LEU A 350 9.40 2.31 8.86
C LEU A 350 9.13 1.34 7.70
N ALA A 351 10.15 1.02 6.92
CA ALA A 351 10.01 0.20 5.73
C ALA A 351 10.11 -1.30 6.00
N VAL A 352 11.08 -1.72 6.81
CA VAL A 352 11.44 -3.13 7.00
C VAL A 352 10.91 -3.69 8.32
N CYS A 353 10.83 -2.86 9.36
CA CYS A 353 10.60 -3.35 10.71
C CYS A 353 9.15 -3.24 11.17
N THR A 354 8.41 -2.21 10.73
CA THR A 354 7.06 -1.91 11.25
C THR A 354 6.02 -2.96 10.92
N GLY A 355 6.18 -3.71 9.83
CA GLY A 355 5.27 -4.82 9.49
C GLY A 355 5.18 -5.90 10.58
N CYS A 356 6.25 -6.06 11.38
CA CYS A 356 6.28 -7.01 12.49
C CYS A 356 6.39 -6.34 13.87
N HIS A 357 7.06 -5.18 13.96
CA HIS A 357 7.38 -4.46 15.20
C HIS A 357 6.59 -3.15 15.28
N THR A 358 5.32 -3.23 15.67
CA THR A 358 4.51 -2.03 15.90
C THR A 358 4.97 -1.30 17.15
N TYR A 359 4.79 0.03 17.18
CA TYR A 359 5.42 0.93 18.13
C TYR A 359 5.27 0.55 19.62
N ASN A 360 4.07 0.28 20.09
CA ASN A 360 3.76 0.04 21.50
C ASN A 360 2.89 -1.17 21.79
N SER A 361 2.53 -1.93 20.76
CA SER A 361 1.69 -3.12 20.90
C SER A 361 2.36 -4.34 20.28
N LYS A 362 2.02 -5.53 20.76
CA LYS A 362 2.47 -6.77 20.14
C LYS A 362 1.60 -7.03 18.90
N LEU A 363 2.25 -7.08 17.74
CA LEU A 363 1.64 -7.60 16.51
C LEU A 363 2.20 -9.02 16.24
N VAL A 364 3.22 -9.13 15.42
CA VAL A 364 3.93 -10.39 15.12
C VAL A 364 5.14 -10.55 16.02
N ALA A 365 5.81 -9.45 16.34
CA ALA A 365 7.09 -9.39 17.04
C ALA A 365 7.03 -8.42 18.25
N PRO A 366 8.05 -8.41 19.11
CA PRO A 366 8.08 -7.49 20.25
C PRO A 366 8.09 -6.03 19.78
N PRO A 367 7.31 -5.14 20.41
CA PRO A 367 7.35 -3.71 20.09
C PRO A 367 8.69 -3.07 20.47
N PRO A 368 9.07 -1.94 19.85
CA PRO A 368 10.31 -1.21 20.15
C PRO A 368 10.57 -0.93 21.63
N VAL A 369 9.53 -0.66 22.42
CA VAL A 369 9.67 -0.48 23.87
C VAL A 369 10.26 -1.71 24.57
N VAL A 370 9.90 -2.91 24.13
CA VAL A 370 10.46 -4.18 24.64
C VAL A 370 11.88 -4.39 24.10
N ILE A 371 12.11 -4.08 22.82
CA ILE A 371 13.44 -4.16 22.20
C ILE A 371 14.40 -3.23 22.95
N LYS A 372 13.98 -2.01 23.24
CA LYS A 372 14.77 -1.04 24.03
C LYS A 372 15.09 -1.56 25.43
N ALA A 373 14.14 -2.17 26.12
CA ALA A 373 14.38 -2.78 27.43
C ALA A 373 15.41 -3.92 27.38
N LEU A 374 15.44 -4.69 26.28
CA LEU A 374 16.36 -5.82 26.10
C LEU A 374 17.77 -5.39 25.67
N TYR A 375 17.91 -4.36 24.85
CA TYR A 375 19.15 -4.00 24.16
C TYR A 375 19.66 -2.58 24.50
N GLY A 376 18.89 -1.76 25.21
CA GLY A 376 19.22 -0.34 25.44
C GLY A 376 20.55 -0.06 26.12
N GLN A 377 21.14 -1.04 26.84
CA GLN A 377 22.46 -0.95 27.45
C GLN A 377 23.59 -1.47 26.54
N ALA A 378 23.27 -1.99 25.36
CA ALA A 378 24.24 -2.63 24.47
C ALA A 378 23.84 -2.38 23.00
N GLU A 379 24.02 -1.13 22.57
CA GLU A 379 23.60 -0.65 21.23
C GLU A 379 24.08 -1.55 20.08
N GLN A 380 25.31 -2.06 20.17
CA GLN A 380 25.89 -2.92 19.13
C GLN A 380 25.23 -4.29 19.04
N ARG A 381 24.63 -4.80 20.09
CA ARG A 381 24.01 -6.14 20.10
C ARG A 381 22.76 -6.25 19.21
N LEU A 382 22.05 -5.15 19.01
CA LEU A 382 20.85 -5.17 18.17
C LEU A 382 21.18 -5.29 16.67
N PRO A 383 22.11 -4.52 16.08
CA PRO A 383 22.54 -4.72 14.70
C PRO A 383 23.20 -6.09 14.46
N ASP A 384 23.90 -6.67 15.46
CA ASP A 384 24.48 -8.00 15.35
C ASP A 384 23.43 -9.11 15.39
N HIS A 385 22.29 -8.86 16.03
CA HIS A 385 21.16 -9.79 16.08
C HIS A 385 20.41 -9.89 14.73
N THR A 386 20.28 -8.81 13.99
CA THR A 386 19.41 -8.74 12.81
C THR A 386 19.83 -9.65 11.65
N PRO A 387 21.11 -9.90 11.35
CA PRO A 387 21.52 -10.85 10.30
C PRO A 387 21.40 -12.32 10.72
N LYS A 388 21.42 -12.60 12.02
CA LYS A 388 21.30 -13.96 12.58
C LYS A 388 20.36 -13.93 13.78
N PRO A 389 19.08 -13.70 13.55
CA PRO A 389 18.14 -13.56 14.66
C PRO A 389 18.04 -14.85 15.47
N LEU A 390 18.19 -14.70 16.77
CA LEU A 390 17.91 -15.77 17.71
C LEU A 390 16.46 -15.62 18.19
N ARG A 391 15.78 -16.70 18.47
CA ARG A 391 14.45 -16.69 19.08
C ARG A 391 14.58 -16.64 20.62
N PRO A 392 14.79 -15.45 21.20
CA PRO A 392 15.03 -15.33 22.65
C PRO A 392 13.79 -15.64 23.48
N ARG A 393 12.60 -15.59 22.85
CA ARG A 393 11.32 -15.85 23.52
C ARG A 393 10.46 -16.79 22.68
N PRO A 394 9.94 -17.88 23.27
CA PRO A 394 9.15 -18.87 22.54
C PRO A 394 7.78 -18.37 22.11
N ASP A 395 7.28 -17.29 22.70
CA ASP A 395 5.98 -16.65 22.39
C ASP A 395 5.99 -15.73 21.16
N TYR A 396 7.16 -15.56 20.51
CA TYR A 396 7.28 -14.82 19.25
C TYR A 396 7.76 -15.76 18.13
N PRO A 397 7.29 -15.54 16.90
CA PRO A 397 7.80 -16.26 15.75
C PRO A 397 9.29 -15.94 15.50
N GLU A 398 9.94 -16.76 14.70
CA GLU A 398 11.30 -16.51 14.27
C GLU A 398 11.35 -15.27 13.36
N MET A 399 12.20 -14.30 13.69
CA MET A 399 12.45 -13.14 12.85
C MET A 399 13.20 -13.57 11.58
N PRO A 400 12.81 -13.13 10.38
CA PRO A 400 13.60 -13.35 9.17
C PRO A 400 14.97 -12.68 9.27
N SER A 401 16.00 -13.27 8.65
CA SER A 401 17.33 -12.66 8.54
C SER A 401 17.28 -11.35 7.76
N GLN A 402 17.98 -10.34 8.24
CA GLN A 402 18.17 -9.04 7.58
C GLN A 402 19.65 -8.87 7.14
N ASP A 403 20.30 -9.97 6.75
CA ASP A 403 21.72 -9.97 6.36
C ASP A 403 22.01 -9.28 5.02
N TYR A 404 20.97 -9.04 4.21
CA TYR A 404 21.03 -8.24 2.99
C TYR A 404 21.22 -6.74 3.26
N LEU A 405 20.87 -6.24 4.46
CA LEU A 405 21.09 -4.85 4.82
C LEU A 405 22.57 -4.59 5.14
N PRO A 406 23.19 -3.53 4.60
CA PRO A 406 24.54 -3.12 4.95
C PRO A 406 24.73 -2.85 6.44
N ASP A 407 25.94 -3.02 6.96
CA ASP A 407 26.27 -2.85 8.39
C ASP A 407 25.92 -1.44 8.90
N ASP A 408 26.20 -0.41 8.10
CA ASP A 408 25.88 0.99 8.45
C ASP A 408 24.36 1.22 8.53
N VAL A 409 23.59 0.57 7.68
CA VAL A 409 22.11 0.64 7.71
C VAL A 409 21.56 -0.11 8.93
N ARG A 410 22.08 -1.29 9.24
CA ARG A 410 21.69 -2.04 10.44
C ARG A 410 22.00 -1.27 11.74
N LEU A 411 23.15 -0.62 11.78
CA LEU A 411 23.52 0.24 12.92
C LEU A 411 22.60 1.46 13.02
N ALA A 412 22.29 2.11 11.90
CA ALA A 412 21.41 3.27 11.87
C ALA A 412 19.98 2.92 12.35
N VAL A 413 19.41 1.81 11.90
CA VAL A 413 18.07 1.39 12.36
C VAL A 413 18.06 0.99 13.83
N ALA A 414 19.13 0.34 14.31
CA ALA A 414 19.25 0.01 15.73
C ALA A 414 19.29 1.27 16.61
N ARG A 415 20.06 2.29 16.22
CA ARG A 415 20.10 3.59 16.89
C ARG A 415 18.74 4.26 16.90
N TYR A 416 18.06 4.27 15.77
CA TYR A 416 16.72 4.83 15.68
C TYR A 416 15.74 4.14 16.65
N ILE A 417 15.70 2.80 16.65
CA ILE A 417 14.85 2.02 17.57
C ILE A 417 15.18 2.31 19.05
N LEU A 418 16.47 2.37 19.39
CA LEU A 418 16.89 2.48 20.78
C LEU A 418 16.82 3.91 21.34
N ASN A 419 17.02 4.93 20.51
CA ASN A 419 17.18 6.31 20.94
C ASN A 419 16.01 7.22 20.59
N GLU A 420 15.45 7.10 19.37
CA GLU A 420 14.47 8.05 18.88
C GLU A 420 13.01 7.58 19.00
N LEU A 421 12.75 6.27 18.93
CA LEU A 421 11.40 5.70 19.09
C LEU A 421 10.87 5.70 20.53
N SER A 422 11.45 6.46 21.42
CA SER A 422 11.12 6.42 22.85
C SER A 422 10.21 7.56 23.32
N HIS A 423 9.56 8.29 22.39
CA HIS A 423 8.70 9.43 22.76
C HIS A 423 7.30 9.31 22.17
#